data_aa61581e592d996c5495b08c9159063d
#
_entry.id   aa61581e592d996c5495b08c9159063d
#
_cell.length_a   1.000
_cell.length_b   1.000
_cell.length_c   1.000
_cell.angle_alpha   90.00
_cell.angle_beta   90.00
_cell.angle_gamma   90.00
#
_symmetry.space_group_name_H-M   'P 1'
#
loop_
_entity.id
_entity.type
_entity.pdbx_description
1 polymer ?
#
loop_
_entity_poly.entity_id
_entity_poly.type
_entity_poly.pdbx_seq_one_letter_code
_entity_poly.pdbx_strand_id
1 'polypeptide(L)'
;MKTKTQVVVIGGGLIGCSILYHLTKLGWSNVVLLERDELTSGSTWHAAAGIHGLHDSTNISRIQHYTMNLYKQLEEETGQGCGIFQPGSLYLAQTEEREHQLKIQAAKAKLYGMNFHEVSITEAENLHPFVNFEGVRCIMWEPDGGNVDPSGVTNAYAAGARQNGAEIYRFTPVIGTKQNRDGTWIVETEKGNIHTNWIVNAAGPLGQGSG
;
A
#
# COMPACT_ATOMS: atom_id res chain seq x y z
N MET A 1 17.71 -0.55 21.81
CA MET A 1 16.96 -1.49 20.94
C MET A 1 16.47 -2.65 21.77
N LYS A 2 15.23 -3.13 21.54
CA LYS A 2 14.71 -4.35 22.20
C LYS A 2 15.59 -5.56 21.85
N THR A 3 15.75 -6.47 22.81
CA THR A 3 16.46 -7.75 22.61
C THR A 3 15.50 -8.92 22.44
N LYS A 4 14.21 -8.73 22.75
CA LYS A 4 13.16 -9.74 22.62
C LYS A 4 11.85 -9.11 22.19
N THR A 5 11.18 -9.73 21.21
CA THR A 5 9.90 -9.27 20.67
C THR A 5 9.04 -10.47 20.22
N GLN A 6 7.77 -10.23 19.92
CA GLN A 6 6.90 -11.25 19.31
C GLN A 6 7.11 -11.36 17.81
N VAL A 7 7.21 -10.21 17.12
CA VAL A 7 7.37 -10.15 15.68
C VAL A 7 8.42 -9.11 15.31
N VAL A 8 9.32 -9.46 14.41
CA VAL A 8 10.20 -8.54 13.70
C VAL A 8 9.71 -8.42 12.26
N VAL A 9 9.42 -7.20 11.83
CA VAL A 9 9.18 -6.85 10.43
C VAL A 9 10.48 -6.27 9.85
N ILE A 10 10.97 -6.82 8.76
CA ILE A 10 12.20 -6.39 8.09
C ILE A 10 11.83 -5.60 6.84
N GLY A 11 12.20 -4.32 6.79
CA GLY A 11 11.95 -3.40 5.68
C GLY A 11 10.93 -2.32 6.01
N GLY A 12 11.33 -1.05 5.87
CA GLY A 12 10.58 0.15 6.17
C GLY A 12 9.89 0.80 4.97
N GLY A 13 9.60 0.01 3.94
CA GLY A 13 8.74 0.43 2.82
C GLY A 13 7.26 0.36 3.17
N LEU A 14 6.42 0.68 2.17
CA LEU A 14 4.95 0.68 2.31
C LEU A 14 4.42 -0.64 2.90
N ILE A 15 4.88 -1.77 2.39
CA ILE A 15 4.40 -3.09 2.82
C ILE A 15 4.77 -3.36 4.28
N GLY A 16 6.03 -3.12 4.68
CA GLY A 16 6.46 -3.36 6.05
C GLY A 16 5.76 -2.46 7.06
N CYS A 17 5.62 -1.16 6.76
CA CYS A 17 4.91 -0.22 7.62
C CYS A 17 3.40 -0.55 7.72
N SER A 18 2.78 -0.96 6.60
CA SER A 18 1.39 -1.42 6.59
C SER A 18 1.20 -2.67 7.45
N ILE A 19 2.08 -3.67 7.32
CA ILE A 19 2.02 -4.89 8.15
C ILE A 19 2.18 -4.54 9.63
N LEU A 20 3.16 -3.71 9.97
CA LEU A 20 3.39 -3.28 11.36
C LEU A 20 2.14 -2.60 11.94
N TYR A 21 1.54 -1.67 11.20
CA TYR A 21 0.30 -0.98 11.60
C TYR A 21 -0.84 -1.97 11.84
N HIS A 22 -1.09 -2.88 10.89
CA HIS A 22 -2.18 -3.84 11.04
C HIS A 22 -1.95 -4.85 12.17
N LEU A 23 -0.72 -5.26 12.42
CA LEU A 23 -0.40 -6.08 13.61
C LEU A 23 -0.80 -5.35 14.88
N THR A 24 -0.47 -4.05 15.01
CA THR A 24 -0.87 -3.28 16.20
C THR A 24 -2.38 -3.09 16.31
N LYS A 25 -3.07 -2.86 15.20
CA LYS A 25 -4.56 -2.80 15.15
C LYS A 25 -5.21 -4.11 15.58
N LEU A 26 -4.55 -5.25 15.35
CA LEU A 26 -4.98 -6.57 15.79
C LEU A 26 -4.57 -6.90 17.24
N GLY A 27 -4.01 -5.95 17.99
CA GLY A 27 -3.66 -6.09 19.40
C GLY A 27 -2.26 -6.66 19.68
N TRP A 28 -1.39 -6.75 18.66
CA TRP A 28 0.01 -7.15 18.87
C TRP A 28 0.79 -5.95 19.43
N SER A 29 1.21 -6.03 20.68
CA SER A 29 1.85 -4.89 21.38
C SER A 29 3.38 -4.93 21.40
N ASN A 30 3.98 -6.10 21.17
CA ASN A 30 5.44 -6.27 21.21
C ASN A 30 5.96 -6.61 19.80
N VAL A 31 5.89 -5.61 18.93
CA VAL A 31 6.28 -5.71 17.51
C VAL A 31 7.33 -4.65 17.19
N VAL A 32 8.27 -5.01 16.32
CA VAL A 32 9.42 -4.16 15.94
C VAL A 32 9.54 -4.18 14.42
N LEU A 33 9.85 -3.03 13.83
CA LEU A 33 10.29 -2.93 12.44
C LEU A 33 11.76 -2.50 12.40
N LEU A 34 12.54 -3.16 11.54
CA LEU A 34 13.94 -2.84 11.25
C LEU A 34 14.04 -2.34 9.81
N GLU A 35 14.63 -1.16 9.65
CA GLU A 35 14.95 -0.57 8.37
C GLU A 35 16.43 -0.19 8.33
N ARG A 36 17.11 -0.54 7.23
CA ARG A 36 18.54 -0.28 7.06
C ARG A 36 18.88 1.21 6.88
N ASP A 37 17.96 1.96 6.26
CA ASP A 37 18.10 3.38 5.93
C ASP A 37 16.93 4.20 6.53
N GLU A 38 16.48 5.21 5.82
CA GLU A 38 15.22 5.92 6.10
C GLU A 38 14.02 5.12 5.62
N LEU A 39 12.86 5.32 6.27
CA LEU A 39 11.62 4.77 5.75
C LEU A 39 11.42 5.26 4.32
N THR A 40 10.85 4.40 3.48
CA THR A 40 10.55 4.67 2.06
C THR A 40 11.74 4.71 1.10
N SER A 41 12.98 4.70 1.57
CA SER A 41 14.20 4.87 0.77
C SER A 41 14.40 3.86 -0.36
N GLY A 42 13.70 2.71 -0.32
CA GLY A 42 13.73 1.69 -1.37
C GLY A 42 12.77 1.99 -2.52
N SER A 43 12.03 0.98 -2.97
CA SER A 43 11.10 1.10 -4.11
C SER A 43 9.88 2.00 -3.85
N THR A 44 9.55 2.26 -2.60
CA THR A 44 8.32 2.97 -2.22
C THR A 44 8.24 4.38 -2.80
N TRP A 45 9.26 5.20 -2.64
CA TRP A 45 9.24 6.59 -3.08
C TRP A 45 9.25 6.75 -4.61
N HIS A 46 9.60 5.70 -5.37
CA HIS A 46 9.58 5.69 -6.82
C HIS A 46 8.19 5.33 -7.41
N ALA A 47 7.22 4.95 -6.57
CA ALA A 47 5.92 4.51 -7.03
C ALA A 47 5.12 5.68 -7.62
N ALA A 48 4.42 5.45 -8.74
CA ALA A 48 3.47 6.42 -9.32
C ALA A 48 2.25 6.68 -8.42
N ALA A 49 1.98 5.74 -7.51
CA ALA A 49 0.98 5.82 -6.44
C ALA A 49 -0.46 6.12 -6.89
N GLY A 50 -0.82 5.69 -8.09
CA GLY A 50 -2.22 5.69 -8.53
C GLY A 50 -3.07 4.79 -7.62
N ILE A 51 -4.25 5.28 -7.23
CA ILE A 51 -5.25 4.52 -6.48
C ILE A 51 -6.51 4.38 -7.32
N HIS A 52 -7.08 3.18 -7.31
CA HIS A 52 -8.33 2.85 -8.00
C HIS A 52 -9.01 1.69 -7.24
N GLY A 53 -10.33 1.69 -7.26
CA GLY A 53 -11.10 0.70 -6.50
C GLY A 53 -11.38 -0.58 -7.29
N LEU A 54 -11.45 -0.49 -8.61
CA LEU A 54 -11.90 -1.59 -9.45
C LEU A 54 -10.75 -2.42 -10.01
N HIS A 55 -10.84 -3.74 -9.85
CA HIS A 55 -9.94 -4.74 -10.42
C HIS A 55 -10.73 -5.93 -10.95
N ASP A 56 -10.15 -6.74 -11.85
CA ASP A 56 -10.81 -7.94 -12.38
C ASP A 56 -11.08 -9.01 -11.31
N SER A 57 -10.23 -9.10 -10.29
CA SER A 57 -10.44 -9.94 -9.12
C SER A 57 -11.25 -9.23 -8.04
N THR A 58 -12.34 -9.83 -7.59
CA THR A 58 -13.17 -9.34 -6.48
C THR A 58 -12.37 -9.14 -5.19
N ASN A 59 -11.45 -10.05 -4.89
CA ASN A 59 -10.64 -9.97 -3.67
C ASN A 59 -9.70 -8.75 -3.72
N ILE A 60 -9.08 -8.48 -4.86
CA ILE A 60 -8.22 -7.30 -5.03
C ILE A 60 -9.05 -6.03 -4.97
N SER A 61 -10.22 -5.96 -5.62
CA SER A 61 -11.13 -4.81 -5.52
C SER A 61 -11.51 -4.49 -4.07
N ARG A 62 -11.80 -5.52 -3.26
CA ARG A 62 -12.09 -5.35 -1.82
C ARG A 62 -10.90 -4.78 -1.05
N ILE A 63 -9.68 -5.27 -1.32
CA ILE A 63 -8.46 -4.77 -0.67
C ILE A 63 -8.20 -3.31 -1.09
N GLN A 64 -8.36 -2.98 -2.37
CA GLN A 64 -8.18 -1.61 -2.87
C GLN A 64 -9.18 -0.65 -2.24
N HIS A 65 -10.46 -1.02 -2.19
CA HIS A 65 -11.50 -0.21 -1.55
C HIS A 65 -11.23 -0.01 -0.05
N TYR A 66 -10.86 -1.07 0.67
CA TYR A 66 -10.41 -0.98 2.05
C TYR A 66 -9.24 0.01 2.20
N THR A 67 -8.24 -0.11 1.33
CA THR A 67 -7.03 0.71 1.35
C THR A 67 -7.33 2.20 1.13
N MET A 68 -8.19 2.53 0.16
CA MET A 68 -8.58 3.91 -0.14
C MET A 68 -9.28 4.59 1.05
N ASN A 69 -10.16 3.85 1.72
CA ASN A 69 -10.83 4.33 2.93
C ASN A 69 -9.86 4.45 4.12
N LEU A 70 -8.95 3.49 4.24
CA LEU A 70 -7.96 3.48 5.31
C LEU A 70 -6.99 4.67 5.22
N TYR A 71 -6.60 5.11 4.03
CA TYR A 71 -5.70 6.26 3.89
C TYR A 71 -6.30 7.55 4.46
N LYS A 72 -7.62 7.78 4.26
CA LYS A 72 -8.34 8.91 4.88
C LYS A 72 -8.35 8.80 6.40
N GLN A 73 -8.64 7.60 6.91
CA GLN A 73 -8.61 7.34 8.36
C GLN A 73 -7.21 7.53 8.96
N LEU A 74 -6.16 7.12 8.24
CA LEU A 74 -4.78 7.29 8.70
C LEU A 74 -4.40 8.76 8.85
N GLU A 75 -4.80 9.63 7.92
CA GLU A 75 -4.57 11.09 8.07
C GLU A 75 -5.27 11.63 9.32
N GLU A 76 -6.52 11.25 9.56
CA GLU A 76 -7.29 11.66 10.74
C GLU A 76 -6.68 11.11 12.04
N GLU A 77 -6.34 9.83 12.08
CA GLU A 77 -5.79 9.16 13.26
C GLU A 77 -4.40 9.67 13.63
N THR A 78 -3.56 9.94 12.64
CA THR A 78 -2.12 10.18 12.87
C THR A 78 -1.71 11.64 12.74
N GLY A 79 -2.49 12.45 12.05
CA GLY A 79 -2.10 13.80 11.64
C GLY A 79 -1.03 13.83 10.54
N GLN A 80 -0.62 12.67 10.01
CA GLN A 80 0.35 12.57 8.93
C GLN A 80 -0.37 12.57 7.58
N GLY A 81 -0.11 13.57 6.74
CA GLY A 81 -0.70 13.66 5.42
C GLY A 81 -0.30 12.49 4.51
N CYS A 82 -1.27 11.86 3.89
CA CYS A 82 -1.10 10.84 2.86
C CYS A 82 -1.04 11.41 1.44
N GLY A 83 -1.25 12.72 1.29
CA GLY A 83 -1.26 13.39 -0.02
C GLY A 83 -2.37 12.88 -0.94
N ILE A 84 -3.55 12.62 -0.38
CA ILE A 84 -4.68 12.08 -1.13
C ILE A 84 -5.21 13.15 -2.10
N PHE A 85 -5.18 12.82 -3.39
CA PHE A 85 -5.76 13.63 -4.45
C PHE A 85 -6.64 12.73 -5.32
N GLN A 86 -7.95 12.91 -5.26
CA GLN A 86 -8.97 12.09 -5.94
C GLN A 86 -9.75 12.90 -6.96
N PRO A 87 -9.13 13.31 -8.09
CA PRO A 87 -9.83 13.97 -9.18
C PRO A 87 -10.70 13.01 -10.00
N GLY A 88 -10.61 11.71 -9.71
CA GLY A 88 -11.18 10.62 -10.48
C GLY A 88 -10.24 10.09 -11.56
N SER A 89 -10.68 9.04 -12.26
CA SER A 89 -9.93 8.39 -13.34
C SER A 89 -10.81 8.11 -14.55
N LEU A 90 -10.30 8.45 -15.74
CA LEU A 90 -10.93 8.10 -17.02
C LEU A 90 -10.26 6.86 -17.60
N TYR A 91 -11.08 5.90 -18.04
CA TYR A 91 -10.65 4.68 -18.72
C TYR A 91 -11.15 4.74 -20.15
N LEU A 92 -10.24 4.74 -21.11
CA LEU A 92 -10.54 4.92 -22.52
C LEU A 92 -10.47 3.59 -23.27
N ALA A 93 -11.40 3.37 -24.18
CA ALA A 93 -11.38 2.26 -25.13
C ALA A 93 -11.32 2.80 -26.56
N GLN A 94 -10.29 2.41 -27.31
CA GLN A 94 -10.14 2.71 -28.73
C GLN A 94 -10.40 1.48 -29.62
N THR A 95 -10.47 0.27 -29.03
CA THR A 95 -10.80 -0.97 -29.73
C THR A 95 -12.10 -1.56 -29.19
N GLU A 96 -12.72 -2.44 -29.97
CA GLU A 96 -13.93 -3.13 -29.58
C GLU A 96 -13.71 -4.07 -28.40
N GLU A 97 -12.58 -4.76 -28.37
CA GLU A 97 -12.20 -5.64 -27.26
C GLU A 97 -12.07 -4.86 -25.95
N ARG A 98 -11.44 -3.67 -26.01
CA ARG A 98 -11.29 -2.84 -24.81
C ARG A 98 -12.61 -2.26 -24.34
N GLU A 99 -13.48 -1.84 -25.27
CA GLU A 99 -14.85 -1.40 -24.96
C GLU A 99 -15.63 -2.51 -24.25
N HIS A 100 -15.58 -3.74 -24.79
CA HIS A 100 -16.24 -4.89 -24.17
C HIS A 100 -15.69 -5.18 -22.75
N GLN A 101 -14.38 -5.13 -22.56
CA GLN A 101 -13.76 -5.26 -21.24
C GLN A 101 -14.23 -4.20 -20.24
N LEU A 102 -14.28 -2.93 -20.66
CA LEU A 102 -14.74 -1.84 -19.79
C LEU A 102 -16.22 -2.01 -19.40
N LYS A 103 -17.07 -2.47 -20.32
CA LYS A 103 -18.49 -2.76 -20.02
C LYS A 103 -18.64 -3.92 -19.02
N ILE A 104 -17.82 -4.97 -19.12
CA ILE A 104 -17.77 -6.04 -18.12
C ILE A 104 -17.33 -5.49 -16.77
N GLN A 105 -16.30 -4.64 -16.73
CA GLN A 105 -15.82 -4.00 -15.49
C GLN A 105 -16.91 -3.13 -14.86
N ALA A 106 -17.67 -2.36 -15.65
CA ALA A 106 -18.77 -1.56 -15.16
C ALA A 106 -19.90 -2.43 -14.53
N ALA A 107 -20.21 -3.57 -15.15
CA ALA A 107 -21.17 -4.51 -14.60
C ALA A 107 -20.69 -5.10 -13.25
N LYS A 108 -19.40 -5.43 -13.12
CA LYS A 108 -18.79 -5.89 -11.87
C LYS A 108 -18.79 -4.79 -10.82
N ALA A 109 -18.42 -3.54 -11.19
CA ALA A 109 -18.43 -2.40 -10.29
C ALA A 109 -19.82 -2.19 -9.67
N LYS A 110 -20.87 -2.24 -10.48
CA LYS A 110 -22.27 -2.17 -10.00
C LYS A 110 -22.61 -3.27 -9.00
N LEU A 111 -22.13 -4.51 -9.25
CA LEU A 111 -22.32 -5.64 -8.33
C LEU A 111 -21.63 -5.42 -6.97
N TYR A 112 -20.48 -4.71 -6.97
CA TYR A 112 -19.70 -4.44 -5.76
C TYR A 112 -20.05 -3.11 -5.09
N GLY A 113 -21.06 -2.38 -5.61
CA GLY A 113 -21.44 -1.07 -5.08
C GLY A 113 -20.41 0.03 -5.34
N MET A 114 -19.55 -0.15 -6.36
CA MET A 114 -18.52 0.81 -6.75
C MET A 114 -19.07 1.79 -7.79
N ASN A 115 -18.60 3.02 -7.75
CA ASN A 115 -18.96 4.04 -8.71
C ASN A 115 -18.03 3.98 -9.93
N PHE A 116 -18.50 3.35 -11.00
CA PHE A 116 -17.80 3.21 -12.28
C PHE A 116 -18.83 3.16 -13.40
N HIS A 117 -18.93 4.22 -14.21
CA HIS A 117 -19.99 4.37 -15.20
C HIS A 117 -19.48 5.03 -16.48
N GLU A 118 -20.23 4.81 -17.56
CA GLU A 118 -19.95 5.41 -18.85
C GLU A 118 -20.30 6.91 -18.84
N VAL A 119 -19.42 7.73 -19.43
CA VAL A 119 -19.62 9.16 -19.63
C VAL A 119 -19.50 9.52 -21.10
N SER A 120 -20.16 10.62 -21.50
CA SER A 120 -20.05 11.16 -22.85
C SER A 120 -18.69 11.83 -23.09
N ILE A 121 -18.34 12.01 -24.36
CA ILE A 121 -17.13 12.76 -24.76
C ILE A 121 -17.14 14.16 -24.14
N THR A 122 -18.27 14.88 -24.19
CA THR A 122 -18.39 16.22 -23.63
C THR A 122 -18.16 16.26 -22.12
N GLU A 123 -18.65 15.26 -21.39
CA GLU A 123 -18.38 15.13 -19.95
C GLU A 123 -16.89 14.83 -19.69
N ALA A 124 -16.30 13.93 -20.49
CA ALA A 124 -14.88 13.61 -20.38
C ALA A 124 -13.97 14.79 -20.69
N GLU A 125 -14.29 15.61 -21.69
CA GLU A 125 -13.60 16.85 -22.02
C GLU A 125 -13.64 17.86 -20.86
N ASN A 126 -14.78 17.97 -20.17
CA ASN A 126 -14.89 18.80 -18.98
C ASN A 126 -14.07 18.26 -17.80
N LEU A 127 -13.99 16.93 -17.63
CA LEU A 127 -13.20 16.28 -16.59
C LEU A 127 -11.69 16.37 -16.89
N HIS A 128 -11.30 16.26 -18.15
CA HIS A 128 -9.89 16.24 -18.55
C HIS A 128 -9.66 16.99 -19.88
N PRO A 129 -9.56 18.32 -19.86
CA PRO A 129 -9.53 19.16 -21.07
C PRO A 129 -8.27 19.02 -21.94
N PHE A 130 -7.23 18.33 -21.47
CA PHE A 130 -5.98 18.13 -22.21
C PHE A 130 -5.92 16.82 -22.99
N VAL A 131 -6.97 15.99 -22.93
CA VAL A 131 -7.04 14.70 -23.65
C VAL A 131 -7.75 14.92 -24.99
N ASN A 132 -7.17 14.39 -26.06
CA ASN A 132 -7.86 14.25 -27.34
C ASN A 132 -8.65 12.94 -27.34
N PHE A 133 -9.98 13.04 -27.45
CA PHE A 133 -10.90 11.91 -27.46
C PHE A 133 -11.25 11.42 -28.87
N GLU A 134 -10.58 11.90 -29.92
CA GLU A 134 -10.80 11.43 -31.29
C GLU A 134 -10.52 9.93 -31.41
N GLY A 135 -11.45 9.18 -32.00
CA GLY A 135 -11.36 7.73 -32.14
C GLY A 135 -11.64 6.93 -30.85
N VAL A 136 -11.98 7.57 -29.76
CA VAL A 136 -12.40 6.89 -28.54
C VAL A 136 -13.84 6.37 -28.70
N ARG A 137 -14.06 5.09 -28.45
CA ARG A 137 -15.35 4.38 -28.62
C ARG A 137 -16.18 4.39 -27.33
N CYS A 138 -15.52 4.31 -26.18
CA CYS A 138 -16.14 4.22 -24.87
C CYS A 138 -15.24 4.86 -23.83
N ILE A 139 -15.84 5.61 -22.92
CA ILE A 139 -15.15 6.28 -21.80
C ILE A 139 -15.87 5.89 -20.52
N MET A 140 -15.15 5.29 -19.58
CA MET A 140 -15.64 5.01 -18.24
C MET A 140 -15.01 5.97 -17.24
N TRP A 141 -15.79 6.42 -16.28
CA TRP A 141 -15.40 7.31 -15.20
C TRP A 141 -15.44 6.59 -13.86
N GLU A 142 -14.35 6.68 -13.09
CA GLU A 142 -14.23 6.25 -11.71
C GLU A 142 -13.99 7.48 -10.82
N PRO A 143 -15.03 8.03 -10.18
CA PRO A 143 -14.90 9.25 -9.33
C PRO A 143 -13.94 9.08 -8.16
N ASP A 144 -13.83 7.87 -7.61
CA ASP A 144 -13.00 7.56 -6.45
C ASP A 144 -11.52 7.31 -6.79
N GLY A 145 -11.19 7.28 -8.09
CA GLY A 145 -9.81 7.13 -8.56
C GLY A 145 -8.96 8.37 -8.30
N GLY A 146 -7.64 8.17 -8.22
CA GLY A 146 -6.72 9.28 -7.96
C GLY A 146 -5.32 8.83 -7.66
N ASN A 147 -4.63 9.59 -6.83
CA ASN A 147 -3.28 9.27 -6.36
C ASN A 147 -3.05 9.69 -4.91
N VAL A 148 -1.95 9.21 -4.36
CA VAL A 148 -1.48 9.53 -2.99
C VAL A 148 0.01 9.85 -3.04
N ASP A 149 0.57 10.38 -1.94
CA ASP A 149 2.03 10.40 -1.76
C ASP A 149 2.48 9.06 -1.14
N PRO A 150 3.28 8.23 -1.85
CA PRO A 150 3.75 6.95 -1.33
C PRO A 150 4.51 7.07 -0.02
N SER A 151 5.31 8.14 0.12
CA SER A 151 6.08 8.40 1.33
C SER A 151 5.18 8.88 2.47
N GLY A 152 4.22 9.75 2.17
CA GLY A 152 3.20 10.21 3.13
C GLY A 152 2.41 9.06 3.72
N VAL A 153 1.84 8.20 2.87
CA VAL A 153 1.10 7.00 3.31
C VAL A 153 1.96 6.08 4.17
N THR A 154 3.21 5.82 3.76
CA THR A 154 4.11 4.94 4.51
C THR A 154 4.43 5.51 5.90
N ASN A 155 4.69 6.81 5.98
CA ASN A 155 4.91 7.50 7.24
C ASN A 155 3.65 7.54 8.12
N ALA A 156 2.45 7.64 7.52
CA ALA A 156 1.18 7.57 8.27
C ALA A 156 1.00 6.18 8.90
N TYR A 157 1.24 5.10 8.16
CA TYR A 157 1.27 3.75 8.74
C TYR A 157 2.27 3.62 9.88
N ALA A 158 3.50 4.14 9.69
CA ALA A 158 4.53 4.10 10.71
C ALA A 158 4.15 4.91 11.95
N ALA A 159 3.52 6.08 11.78
CA ALA A 159 3.03 6.91 12.87
C ALA A 159 1.92 6.19 13.65
N GLY A 160 0.92 5.64 12.97
CA GLY A 160 -0.16 4.88 13.61
C GLY A 160 0.35 3.65 14.36
N ALA A 161 1.30 2.91 13.77
CA ALA A 161 1.93 1.79 14.46
C ALA A 161 2.66 2.21 15.75
N ARG A 162 3.40 3.34 15.72
CA ARG A 162 4.07 3.89 16.92
C ARG A 162 3.08 4.34 17.98
N GLN A 163 1.99 5.00 17.60
CA GLN A 163 0.94 5.39 18.55
C GLN A 163 0.34 4.18 19.27
N ASN A 164 0.30 3.03 18.59
CA ASN A 164 -0.16 1.75 19.13
C ASN A 164 0.95 0.92 19.80
N GLY A 165 2.14 1.51 20.05
CA GLY A 165 3.23 0.92 20.85
C GLY A 165 4.25 0.10 20.06
N ALA A 166 4.23 0.07 18.73
CA ALA A 166 5.29 -0.54 17.94
C ALA A 166 6.58 0.31 17.98
N GLU A 167 7.73 -0.36 17.89
CA GLU A 167 9.01 0.31 17.77
C GLU A 167 9.57 0.17 16.35
N ILE A 168 10.11 1.26 15.82
CA ILE A 168 10.72 1.31 14.49
C ILE A 168 12.16 1.78 14.63
N TYR A 169 13.10 0.91 14.24
CA TYR A 169 14.52 1.19 14.25
C TYR A 169 15.03 1.39 12.83
N ARG A 170 15.30 2.66 12.49
CA ARG A 170 15.97 3.04 11.24
C ARG A 170 17.48 2.88 11.38
N PHE A 171 18.19 2.88 10.26
CA PHE A 171 19.63 2.70 10.20
C PHE A 171 20.08 1.46 10.97
N THR A 172 19.32 0.36 10.80
CA THR A 172 19.52 -0.89 11.50
C THR A 172 19.37 -2.03 10.51
N PRO A 173 20.39 -2.24 9.66
CA PRO A 173 20.39 -3.33 8.68
C PRO A 173 20.35 -4.68 9.39
N VAL A 174 19.51 -5.57 8.89
CA VAL A 174 19.52 -6.98 9.25
C VAL A 174 20.63 -7.65 8.43
N ILE A 175 21.58 -8.26 9.11
CA ILE A 175 22.74 -8.92 8.51
C ILE A 175 22.61 -10.45 8.47
N GLY A 176 21.66 -11.00 9.22
CA GLY A 176 21.36 -12.43 9.23
C GLY A 176 20.11 -12.77 10.00
N THR A 177 19.58 -13.94 9.72
CA THR A 177 18.48 -14.54 10.48
C THR A 177 18.78 -16.02 10.73
N LYS A 178 18.49 -16.50 11.94
CA LYS A 178 18.71 -17.89 12.32
C LYS A 178 17.51 -18.45 13.05
N GLN A 179 16.98 -19.57 12.60
CA GLN A 179 15.94 -20.27 13.32
C GLN A 179 16.54 -21.20 14.38
N ASN A 180 16.00 -21.13 15.58
CA ASN A 180 16.34 -22.02 16.68
C ASN A 180 15.56 -23.35 16.57
N ARG A 181 16.00 -24.36 17.30
CA ARG A 181 15.35 -25.69 17.32
C ARG A 181 13.92 -25.68 17.87
N ASP A 182 13.59 -24.69 18.68
CA ASP A 182 12.24 -24.47 19.25
C ASP A 182 11.30 -23.68 18.34
N GLY A 183 11.74 -23.36 17.11
CA GLY A 183 10.96 -22.62 16.13
C GLY A 183 11.04 -21.11 16.27
N THR A 184 11.64 -20.56 17.32
CA THR A 184 11.91 -19.13 17.45
C THR A 184 13.05 -18.67 16.54
N TRP A 185 13.25 -17.35 16.43
CA TRP A 185 14.23 -16.77 15.54
C TRP A 185 15.19 -15.82 16.27
N ILE A 186 16.39 -15.73 15.76
CA ILE A 186 17.34 -14.67 16.06
C ILE A 186 17.50 -13.82 14.81
N VAL A 187 17.24 -12.52 14.94
CA VAL A 187 17.51 -11.52 13.91
C VAL A 187 18.79 -10.81 14.30
N GLU A 188 19.80 -10.90 13.45
CA GLU A 188 21.14 -10.36 13.69
C GLU A 188 21.27 -8.98 13.05
N THR A 189 21.76 -8.00 13.81
CA THR A 189 22.04 -6.64 13.33
C THR A 189 23.38 -6.17 13.89
N GLU A 190 23.97 -5.14 13.26
CA GLU A 190 25.20 -4.52 13.78
C GLU A 190 25.02 -3.88 15.17
N LYS A 191 23.78 -3.62 15.58
CA LYS A 191 23.42 -3.02 16.88
C LYS A 191 23.05 -4.06 17.95
N GLY A 192 23.23 -5.36 17.63
CA GLY A 192 22.89 -6.49 18.50
C GLY A 192 21.76 -7.36 17.95
N ASN A 193 21.45 -8.44 18.65
CA ASN A 193 20.51 -9.46 18.21
C ASN A 193 19.14 -9.28 18.85
N ILE A 194 18.08 -9.62 18.10
CA ILE A 194 16.70 -9.64 18.58
C ILE A 194 16.19 -11.09 18.52
N HIS A 195 15.74 -11.60 19.65
CA HIS A 195 15.01 -12.88 19.72
C HIS A 195 13.53 -12.64 19.46
N THR A 196 12.95 -13.44 18.55
CA THR A 196 11.56 -13.24 18.14
C THR A 196 10.86 -14.56 17.83
N ASN A 197 9.53 -14.58 17.98
CA ASN A 197 8.73 -15.74 17.60
C ASN A 197 8.51 -15.79 16.06
N TRP A 198 8.37 -14.61 15.43
CA TRP A 198 8.03 -14.50 14.02
C TRP A 198 8.87 -13.45 13.31
N ILE A 199 9.21 -13.72 12.06
CA ILE A 199 9.82 -12.76 11.15
C ILE A 199 8.88 -12.56 9.98
N VAL A 200 8.69 -11.29 9.60
CA VAL A 200 8.04 -10.91 8.35
C VAL A 200 9.07 -10.22 7.47
N ASN A 201 9.45 -10.85 6.37
CA ASN A 201 10.36 -10.25 5.40
C ASN A 201 9.59 -9.39 4.41
N ALA A 202 9.73 -8.07 4.54
CA ALA A 202 9.17 -7.04 3.66
C ALA A 202 10.27 -6.14 3.06
N ALA A 203 11.51 -6.65 2.94
CA ALA A 203 12.69 -5.91 2.49
C ALA A 203 12.73 -5.62 0.96
N GLY A 204 11.66 -5.95 0.25
CA GLY A 204 11.54 -5.71 -1.19
C GLY A 204 12.54 -6.53 -2.02
N PRO A 205 13.00 -6.02 -3.19
CA PRO A 205 13.92 -6.76 -4.06
C PRO A 205 15.25 -7.11 -3.42
N LEU A 206 15.62 -6.39 -2.37
CA LEU A 206 16.89 -6.58 -1.66
C LEU A 206 16.81 -7.63 -0.53
N GLY A 207 15.62 -8.16 -0.25
CA GLY A 207 15.43 -9.22 0.73
C GLY A 207 15.87 -10.61 0.29
N GLN A 208 16.46 -10.75 -0.88
CA GLN A 208 17.00 -12.00 -1.43
C GLN A 208 18.51 -12.20 -1.17
N GLY A 209 19.13 -11.32 -0.42
CA GLY A 209 20.56 -11.36 -0.15
C GLY A 209 20.91 -12.08 1.15
N SER A 210 21.64 -13.18 1.03
CA SER A 210 22.31 -14.00 2.02
C SER A 210 21.45 -15.10 2.66
N GLY A 211 21.34 -16.23 1.93
CA GLY A 211 21.32 -17.55 2.55
C GLY A 211 22.74 -18.00 2.77
#